data_7deaac4aa699a5eebfccbddfae768ea0
#
_entry.id   7deaac4aa699a5eebfccbddfae768ea0
#
_cell.length_a   1.000
_cell.length_b   1.000
_cell.length_c   1.000
_cell.angle_alpha   90.00
_cell.angle_beta   90.00
_cell.angle_gamma   90.00
#
_symmetry.space_group_name_H-M   'P 1'
#
loop_
_entity.id
_entity.type
_entity.pdbx_description
1 polymer ?
#
loop_
_entity_poly.entity_id
_entity_poly.type
_entity_poly.pdbx_seq_one_letter_code
_entity_poly.pdbx_strand_id
1 'polypeptide(L)'
;MKRTLTTYVVLEILPPFLLGLAAFTMILLIARILKLVELVVTRGVPFLEIAKLFALILPTFLEMTVPMALLLAIFLGLGRLSGDHELLALKASGISPTQVLLPIATVALSVSLITLLLTTLVRPAANLALKKELYTIAKNRVGTALKENVFNDDFPQVLIYVDELVPPGDTSQGVLIVDRRNPARENIIFSKVALIVSDEESNTIDLKLFDGAFYEREKQRPSFSQTRFNTYDLKLEFDEAFSPIRKKQRGPKEMSLRRLGKSIQLKESKGLRPTAELIELHQRFSFAFAPLVLSLLGASLVMVPTRSRASRSWGFALCLTWLLVYYGLLSMGKALGEREVLPPAVALWLPNIVVGLVGIRLFQKALKESPFLIQSKLEDFSLYLNRKLAHYMQGD
;
A
#
# COMPACT_ATOMS: atom_id res chain seq x y z
N MET A 1 22.33 -26.29 -25.24
CA MET A 1 20.96 -26.66 -24.82
C MET A 1 20.49 -25.91 -23.57
N LYS A 2 21.21 -25.89 -22.44
CA LYS A 2 20.78 -25.18 -21.21
C LYS A 2 20.58 -23.66 -21.39
N ARG A 3 21.47 -22.95 -22.12
CA ARG A 3 21.34 -21.51 -22.37
C ARG A 3 20.11 -21.16 -23.21
N THR A 4 19.87 -21.92 -24.27
CA THR A 4 18.72 -21.70 -25.17
C THR A 4 17.38 -21.84 -24.44
N LEU A 5 17.24 -22.91 -23.64
CA LEU A 5 16.04 -23.14 -22.83
C LEU A 5 15.83 -22.00 -21.80
N THR A 6 16.91 -21.58 -21.12
CA THR A 6 16.84 -20.49 -20.13
C THR A 6 16.39 -19.19 -20.80
N THR A 7 17.02 -18.81 -21.91
CA THR A 7 16.65 -17.59 -22.64
C THR A 7 15.20 -17.66 -23.13
N TYR A 8 14.79 -18.81 -23.65
CA TYR A 8 13.42 -19.00 -24.14
C TYR A 8 12.37 -18.81 -23.04
N VAL A 9 12.53 -19.51 -21.89
CA VAL A 9 11.60 -19.39 -20.75
C VAL A 9 11.60 -17.99 -20.16
N VAL A 10 12.76 -17.31 -20.09
CA VAL A 10 12.84 -15.93 -19.60
C VAL A 10 12.10 -14.96 -20.52
N LEU A 11 12.31 -15.08 -21.84
CA LEU A 11 11.63 -14.22 -22.83
C LEU A 11 10.12 -14.45 -22.83
N GLU A 12 9.67 -15.64 -22.48
CA GLU A 12 8.24 -15.95 -22.37
C GLU A 12 7.57 -15.35 -21.13
N ILE A 13 8.32 -15.21 -20.04
CA ILE A 13 7.82 -14.67 -18.78
C ILE A 13 7.89 -13.12 -18.76
N LEU A 14 8.88 -12.52 -19.42
CA LEU A 14 9.17 -11.09 -19.29
C LEU A 14 8.05 -10.17 -19.79
N PRO A 15 7.45 -10.38 -20.99
CA PRO A 15 6.35 -9.52 -21.47
C PRO A 15 5.11 -9.55 -20.55
N PRO A 16 4.56 -10.71 -20.15
CA PRO A 16 3.43 -10.73 -19.23
C PRO A 16 3.81 -10.21 -17.84
N PHE A 17 5.08 -10.29 -17.41
CA PHE A 17 5.53 -9.68 -16.18
C PHE A 17 5.43 -8.14 -16.22
N LEU A 18 5.94 -7.52 -17.28
CA LEU A 18 5.89 -6.06 -17.45
C LEU A 18 4.45 -5.56 -17.60
N LEU A 19 3.62 -6.26 -18.36
CA LEU A 19 2.21 -5.94 -18.51
C LEU A 19 1.45 -6.09 -17.20
N GLY A 20 1.65 -7.20 -16.48
CA GLY A 20 1.04 -7.44 -15.18
C GLY A 20 1.50 -6.44 -14.13
N LEU A 21 2.78 -6.07 -14.13
CA LEU A 21 3.33 -5.06 -13.23
C LEU A 21 2.67 -3.69 -13.48
N ALA A 22 2.57 -3.27 -14.74
CA ALA A 22 1.88 -2.03 -15.10
C ALA A 22 0.40 -2.07 -14.70
N ALA A 23 -0.31 -3.16 -15.03
CA ALA A 23 -1.73 -3.31 -14.73
C ALA A 23 -2.02 -3.28 -13.21
N PHE A 24 -1.34 -4.12 -12.41
CA PHE A 24 -1.53 -4.14 -10.96
C PHE A 24 -1.13 -2.82 -10.31
N THR A 25 -0.04 -2.21 -10.76
CA THR A 25 0.39 -0.91 -10.23
C THR A 25 -0.64 0.17 -10.54
N MET A 26 -1.17 0.22 -11.76
CA MET A 26 -2.22 1.17 -12.14
C MET A 26 -3.51 0.97 -11.36
N ILE A 27 -3.95 -0.28 -11.14
CA ILE A 27 -5.14 -0.59 -10.33
C ILE A 27 -4.99 -0.05 -8.90
N LEU A 28 -3.83 -0.30 -8.27
CA LEU A 28 -3.58 0.19 -6.92
C LEU A 28 -3.40 1.72 -6.85
N LEU A 29 -2.83 2.33 -7.91
CA LEU A 29 -2.69 3.78 -8.01
C LEU A 29 -4.03 4.48 -8.17
N ILE A 30 -4.99 3.93 -8.92
CA ILE A 30 -6.31 4.56 -9.15
C ILE A 30 -6.97 4.94 -7.82
N ALA A 31 -6.93 4.05 -6.82
CA ALA A 31 -7.49 4.33 -5.49
C ALA A 31 -6.82 5.52 -4.78
N ARG A 32 -5.56 5.83 -5.12
CA ARG A 32 -4.81 6.97 -4.58
C ARG A 32 -4.92 8.22 -5.44
N ILE A 33 -5.08 8.04 -6.76
CA ILE A 33 -5.28 9.14 -7.72
C ILE A 33 -6.47 10.00 -7.29
N LEU A 34 -7.60 9.38 -6.94
CA LEU A 34 -8.80 10.11 -6.53
C LEU A 34 -8.54 11.06 -5.35
N LYS A 35 -7.81 10.62 -4.33
CA LYS A 35 -7.43 11.46 -3.18
C LYS A 35 -6.45 12.59 -3.55
N LEU A 36 -5.58 12.36 -4.53
CA LEU A 36 -4.63 13.37 -4.99
C LEU A 36 -5.27 14.38 -5.96
N VAL A 37 -6.24 13.96 -6.76
CA VAL A 37 -7.04 14.85 -7.61
C VAL A 37 -7.85 15.82 -6.74
N GLU A 38 -8.38 15.38 -5.62
CA GLU A 38 -9.02 16.25 -4.64
C GLU A 38 -8.09 17.38 -4.17
N LEU A 39 -6.80 17.09 -3.93
CA LEU A 39 -5.79 18.10 -3.60
C LEU A 39 -5.55 19.11 -4.74
N VAL A 40 -5.66 18.70 -6.01
CA VAL A 40 -5.58 19.62 -7.16
C VAL A 40 -6.75 20.55 -7.19
N VAL A 41 -7.97 19.98 -7.16
CA VAL A 41 -9.21 20.73 -7.38
C VAL A 41 -9.49 21.64 -6.19
N THR A 42 -9.33 21.14 -4.96
CA THR A 42 -9.69 21.89 -3.75
C THR A 42 -8.58 22.84 -3.29
N ARG A 43 -7.32 22.49 -3.53
CA ARG A 43 -6.16 23.23 -3.01
C ARG A 43 -5.25 23.84 -4.07
N GLY A 44 -5.59 23.73 -5.36
CA GLY A 44 -4.84 24.33 -6.47
C GLY A 44 -3.37 23.90 -6.55
N VAL A 45 -3.00 22.65 -6.16
CA VAL A 45 -1.62 22.13 -6.21
C VAL A 45 -1.18 21.98 -7.66
N PRO A 46 0.01 22.50 -8.09
CA PRO A 46 0.50 22.35 -9.45
C PRO A 46 0.62 20.86 -9.84
N PHE A 47 0.31 20.57 -11.10
CA PHE A 47 0.38 19.19 -11.63
C PHE A 47 1.76 18.55 -11.44
N LEU A 48 2.83 19.33 -11.55
CA LEU A 48 4.21 18.82 -11.37
C LEU A 48 4.48 18.32 -9.94
N GLU A 49 3.97 19.00 -8.92
CA GLU A 49 4.08 18.57 -7.52
C GLU A 49 3.32 17.25 -7.31
N ILE A 50 2.17 17.10 -7.94
CA ILE A 50 1.39 15.86 -7.89
C ILE A 50 2.10 14.73 -8.59
N ALA A 51 2.66 14.95 -9.78
CA ALA A 51 3.48 13.96 -10.47
C ALA A 51 4.66 13.49 -9.59
N LYS A 52 5.29 14.42 -8.86
CA LYS A 52 6.34 14.11 -7.88
C LYS A 52 5.82 13.26 -6.73
N LEU A 53 4.65 13.58 -6.16
CA LEU A 53 4.02 12.76 -5.12
C LEU A 53 3.73 11.34 -5.63
N PHE A 54 3.24 11.20 -6.87
CA PHE A 54 3.04 9.89 -7.50
C PHE A 54 4.32 9.08 -7.60
N ALA A 55 5.40 9.70 -8.09
CA ALA A 55 6.69 9.04 -8.19
C ALA A 55 7.22 8.58 -6.82
N LEU A 56 6.97 9.36 -5.76
CA LEU A 56 7.38 9.02 -4.39
C LEU A 56 6.51 7.92 -3.73
N ILE A 57 5.26 7.80 -4.14
CA ILE A 57 4.36 6.73 -3.65
C ILE A 57 4.61 5.40 -4.37
N LEU A 58 5.07 5.45 -5.64
CA LEU A 58 5.24 4.30 -6.51
C LEU A 58 6.04 3.13 -5.88
N PRO A 59 7.19 3.34 -5.19
CA PRO A 59 7.93 2.25 -4.56
C PRO A 59 7.13 1.46 -3.53
N THR A 60 6.19 2.09 -2.84
CA THR A 60 5.31 1.42 -1.86
C THR A 60 4.32 0.48 -2.53
N PHE A 61 3.84 0.80 -3.73
CA PHE A 61 2.98 -0.11 -4.50
C PHE A 61 3.77 -1.22 -5.17
N LEU A 62 4.95 -0.90 -5.71
CA LEU A 62 5.81 -1.87 -6.38
C LEU A 62 6.18 -3.04 -5.47
N GLU A 63 6.38 -2.83 -4.16
CA GLU A 63 6.67 -3.93 -3.23
C GLU A 63 5.56 -5.00 -3.19
N MET A 64 4.30 -4.59 -3.43
CA MET A 64 3.16 -5.50 -3.48
C MET A 64 2.93 -6.06 -4.90
N THR A 65 3.04 -5.20 -5.91
CA THR A 65 2.67 -5.57 -7.28
C THR A 65 3.72 -6.43 -7.97
N VAL A 66 5.01 -6.30 -7.61
CA VAL A 66 6.10 -7.11 -8.20
C VAL A 66 5.90 -8.61 -7.98
N PRO A 67 5.67 -9.12 -6.75
CA PRO A 67 5.38 -10.54 -6.54
C PRO A 67 4.09 -11.02 -7.22
N MET A 68 3.05 -10.16 -7.25
CA MET A 68 1.79 -10.45 -7.95
C MET A 68 2.00 -10.63 -9.45
N ALA A 69 2.68 -9.66 -10.06
CA ALA A 69 2.96 -9.67 -11.49
C ALA A 69 3.83 -10.88 -11.88
N LEU A 70 4.80 -11.25 -11.05
CA LEU A 70 5.65 -12.40 -11.33
C LEU A 70 4.87 -13.71 -11.27
N LEU A 71 4.02 -13.91 -10.27
CA LEU A 71 3.16 -15.10 -10.20
C LEU A 71 2.30 -15.21 -11.47
N LEU A 72 1.62 -14.10 -11.84
CA LEU A 72 0.77 -14.07 -13.02
C LEU A 72 1.56 -14.30 -14.31
N ALA A 73 2.74 -13.70 -14.44
CA ALA A 73 3.61 -13.84 -15.61
C ALA A 73 4.09 -15.28 -15.80
N ILE A 74 4.50 -15.94 -14.72
CA ILE A 74 4.91 -17.34 -14.76
C ILE A 74 3.73 -18.22 -15.15
N PHE A 75 2.55 -17.97 -14.57
CA PHE A 75 1.34 -18.73 -14.91
C PHE A 75 0.95 -18.53 -16.37
N LEU A 76 0.96 -17.32 -16.91
CA LEU A 76 0.61 -17.03 -18.30
C LEU A 76 1.68 -17.54 -19.28
N GLY A 77 2.97 -17.28 -19.02
CA GLY A 77 4.06 -17.73 -19.89
C GLY A 77 4.15 -19.27 -19.97
N LEU A 78 4.22 -19.94 -18.83
CA LEU A 78 4.20 -21.41 -18.83
C LEU A 78 2.86 -21.97 -19.30
N GLY A 79 1.74 -21.30 -19.02
CA GLY A 79 0.41 -21.67 -19.48
C GLY A 79 0.31 -21.67 -21.00
N ARG A 80 0.96 -20.72 -21.69
CA ARG A 80 1.10 -20.72 -23.15
C ARG A 80 1.90 -21.95 -23.61
N LEU A 81 3.09 -22.16 -23.05
CA LEU A 81 3.94 -23.31 -23.40
C LEU A 81 3.22 -24.66 -23.17
N SER A 82 2.43 -24.74 -22.10
CA SER A 82 1.59 -25.92 -21.83
C SER A 82 0.49 -26.07 -22.86
N GLY A 83 -0.11 -24.96 -23.29
CA GLY A 83 -1.17 -24.93 -24.27
C GLY A 83 -0.79 -25.31 -25.67
N ASP A 84 0.39 -24.93 -26.06
CA ASP A 84 0.97 -25.23 -27.35
C ASP A 84 1.67 -26.61 -27.34
N HIS A 85 1.47 -27.39 -26.25
CA HIS A 85 2.10 -28.70 -26.03
C HIS A 85 3.63 -28.68 -25.99
N GLU A 86 4.28 -27.52 -25.92
CA GLU A 86 5.72 -27.37 -25.88
C GLU A 86 6.33 -27.99 -24.60
N LEU A 87 5.66 -27.83 -23.43
CA LEU A 87 6.11 -28.49 -22.20
C LEU A 87 6.07 -30.03 -22.31
N LEU A 88 5.09 -30.57 -23.05
CA LEU A 88 5.02 -32.01 -23.32
C LEU A 88 6.13 -32.45 -24.27
N ALA A 89 6.42 -31.70 -25.33
CA ALA A 89 7.51 -31.97 -26.26
C ALA A 89 8.88 -31.91 -25.55
N LEU A 90 9.09 -30.94 -24.64
CA LEU A 90 10.30 -30.85 -23.82
C LEU A 90 10.46 -32.09 -22.94
N LYS A 91 9.39 -32.55 -22.29
CA LYS A 91 9.40 -33.80 -21.50
C LYS A 91 9.71 -35.02 -22.35
N ALA A 92 9.08 -35.14 -23.53
CA ALA A 92 9.35 -36.23 -24.46
C ALA A 92 10.79 -36.25 -24.96
N SER A 93 11.46 -35.10 -25.02
CA SER A 93 12.88 -34.93 -25.32
C SER A 93 13.81 -35.18 -24.10
N GLY A 94 13.28 -35.70 -22.99
CA GLY A 94 14.04 -36.01 -21.77
C GLY A 94 14.36 -34.82 -20.86
N ILE A 95 13.75 -33.64 -21.09
CA ILE A 95 13.91 -32.49 -20.21
C ILE A 95 12.99 -32.63 -18.98
N SER A 96 13.59 -32.72 -17.80
CA SER A 96 12.84 -32.87 -16.55
C SER A 96 12.16 -31.56 -16.11
N PRO A 97 11.04 -31.62 -15.34
CA PRO A 97 10.38 -30.43 -14.78
C PRO A 97 11.33 -29.56 -13.94
N THR A 98 12.33 -30.16 -13.28
CA THR A 98 13.35 -29.42 -12.52
C THR A 98 14.23 -28.56 -13.41
N GLN A 99 14.54 -29.00 -14.63
CA GLN A 99 15.31 -28.22 -15.60
C GLN A 99 14.52 -27.03 -16.15
N VAL A 100 13.18 -27.15 -16.23
CA VAL A 100 12.29 -26.04 -16.59
C VAL A 100 12.11 -25.07 -15.42
N LEU A 101 12.13 -25.57 -14.17
CA LEU A 101 12.05 -24.72 -12.97
C LEU A 101 13.29 -23.84 -12.78
N LEU A 102 14.47 -24.30 -13.20
CA LEU A 102 15.73 -23.57 -12.99
C LEU A 102 15.74 -22.15 -13.58
N PRO A 103 15.40 -21.92 -14.85
CA PRO A 103 15.26 -20.55 -15.39
C PRO A 103 14.23 -19.70 -14.65
N ILE A 104 13.12 -20.29 -14.22
CA ILE A 104 12.09 -19.59 -13.44
C ILE A 104 12.66 -19.16 -12.08
N ALA A 105 13.41 -20.06 -11.42
CA ALA A 105 14.06 -19.76 -10.15
C ALA A 105 15.10 -18.64 -10.30
N THR A 106 15.85 -18.58 -11.42
CA THR A 106 16.80 -17.48 -11.66
C THR A 106 16.09 -16.14 -11.83
N VAL A 107 14.98 -16.09 -12.57
CA VAL A 107 14.15 -14.88 -12.67
C VAL A 107 13.59 -14.49 -11.31
N ALA A 108 13.02 -15.46 -10.58
CA ALA A 108 12.46 -15.23 -9.26
C ALA A 108 13.50 -14.70 -8.26
N LEU A 109 14.71 -15.24 -8.29
CA LEU A 109 15.83 -14.76 -7.47
C LEU A 109 16.22 -13.33 -7.83
N SER A 110 16.34 -13.02 -9.12
CA SER A 110 16.65 -11.65 -9.58
C SER A 110 15.57 -10.66 -9.14
N VAL A 111 14.31 -11.01 -9.33
CA VAL A 111 13.17 -10.18 -8.89
C VAL A 111 13.13 -10.05 -7.37
N SER A 112 13.44 -11.11 -6.63
CA SER A 112 13.55 -11.11 -5.17
C SER A 112 14.64 -10.15 -4.68
N LEU A 113 15.82 -10.15 -5.31
CA LEU A 113 16.90 -9.20 -5.00
C LEU A 113 16.50 -7.76 -5.31
N ILE A 114 15.85 -7.52 -6.45
CA ILE A 114 15.31 -6.19 -6.80
C ILE A 114 14.27 -5.75 -5.76
N THR A 115 13.37 -6.64 -5.36
CA THR A 115 12.36 -6.35 -4.32
C THR A 115 13.03 -6.07 -2.97
N LEU A 116 14.10 -6.78 -2.62
CA LEU A 116 14.87 -6.53 -1.41
C LEU A 116 15.48 -5.12 -1.41
N LEU A 117 16.11 -4.70 -2.51
CA LEU A 117 16.64 -3.34 -2.67
C LEU A 117 15.52 -2.30 -2.61
N LEU A 118 14.39 -2.59 -3.25
CA LEU A 118 13.22 -1.72 -3.24
C LEU A 118 12.69 -1.50 -1.82
N THR A 119 12.48 -2.57 -1.04
CA THR A 119 11.90 -2.50 0.31
C THR A 119 12.86 -1.93 1.35
N THR A 120 14.18 -2.16 1.19
CA THR A 120 15.18 -1.77 2.19
C THR A 120 15.80 -0.41 1.95
N LEU A 121 15.96 0.03 0.69
CA LEU A 121 16.62 1.28 0.32
C LEU A 121 15.64 2.30 -0.30
N VAL A 122 14.95 1.90 -1.38
CA VAL A 122 14.16 2.86 -2.18
C VAL A 122 12.91 3.32 -1.42
N ARG A 123 12.10 2.38 -0.90
CA ARG A 123 10.86 2.69 -0.21
C ARG A 123 11.05 3.59 1.03
N PRO A 124 12.00 3.34 1.95
CA PRO A 124 12.20 4.22 3.09
C PRO A 124 12.63 5.63 2.70
N ALA A 125 13.47 5.76 1.68
CA ALA A 125 13.90 7.06 1.15
C ALA A 125 12.72 7.80 0.50
N ALA A 126 11.93 7.10 -0.32
CA ALA A 126 10.74 7.65 -0.97
C ALA A 126 9.67 8.08 0.05
N ASN A 127 9.38 7.25 1.05
CA ASN A 127 8.44 7.60 2.12
C ASN A 127 8.89 8.82 2.93
N LEU A 128 10.19 8.95 3.21
CA LEU A 128 10.73 10.12 3.88
C LEU A 128 10.61 11.39 3.00
N ALA A 129 10.91 11.26 1.70
CA ALA A 129 10.78 12.36 0.75
C ALA A 129 9.30 12.75 0.56
N LEU A 130 8.40 11.76 0.43
CA LEU A 130 6.95 11.99 0.35
C LEU A 130 6.45 12.78 1.55
N LYS A 131 6.86 12.39 2.74
CA LYS A 131 6.49 13.06 3.98
C LYS A 131 6.97 14.51 4.01
N LYS A 132 8.21 14.77 3.57
CA LYS A 132 8.76 16.13 3.47
C LYS A 132 7.98 16.96 2.44
N GLU A 133 7.66 16.38 1.28
CA GLU A 133 6.92 17.07 0.22
C GLU A 133 5.52 17.45 0.66
N LEU A 134 4.78 16.52 1.27
CA LEU A 134 3.46 16.79 1.83
C LEU A 134 3.51 17.91 2.89
N TYR A 135 4.57 17.93 3.70
CA TYR A 135 4.78 19.01 4.66
C TYR A 135 5.04 20.36 3.98
N THR A 136 5.90 20.38 2.96
CA THR A 136 6.18 21.61 2.21
C THR A 136 4.94 22.16 1.53
N ILE A 137 4.13 21.27 0.91
CA ILE A 137 2.84 21.65 0.31
C ILE A 137 1.89 22.20 1.37
N ALA A 138 1.77 21.52 2.51
CA ALA A 138 0.95 22.01 3.61
C ALA A 138 1.41 23.37 4.12
N LYS A 139 2.71 23.54 4.37
CA LYS A 139 3.33 24.79 4.87
C LYS A 139 3.12 25.96 3.90
N ASN A 140 3.46 25.78 2.63
CA ASN A 140 3.40 26.86 1.63
C ASN A 140 1.97 27.33 1.33
N ARG A 141 0.95 26.54 1.75
CA ARG A 141 -0.45 26.83 1.47
C ARG A 141 -1.28 27.25 2.67
N VAL A 142 -0.68 27.35 3.83
CA VAL A 142 -1.40 27.82 5.02
C VAL A 142 -1.86 29.25 4.84
N GLY A 143 -1.03 30.13 4.26
CA GLY A 143 -1.44 31.49 3.91
C GLY A 143 -2.49 31.58 2.78
N THR A 144 -2.54 30.55 1.89
CA THR A 144 -3.51 30.46 0.78
C THR A 144 -4.66 29.50 1.05
N ALA A 145 -4.65 28.77 2.17
CA ALA A 145 -5.71 27.82 2.53
C ALA A 145 -6.96 28.51 3.07
N LEU A 146 -6.80 29.66 3.68
CA LEU A 146 -7.93 30.47 4.11
C LEU A 146 -8.48 31.22 2.90
N LYS A 147 -9.70 30.88 2.53
CA LYS A 147 -10.47 31.59 1.49
C LYS A 147 -11.25 32.70 2.13
N GLU A 148 -11.24 33.88 1.49
CA GLU A 148 -12.05 35.02 1.90
C GLU A 148 -13.56 34.71 1.73
N ASN A 149 -14.36 35.21 2.65
CA ASN A 149 -15.81 35.13 2.59
C ASN A 149 -16.38 33.69 2.54
N VAL A 150 -15.62 32.69 2.98
CA VAL A 150 -16.04 31.29 3.04
C VAL A 150 -15.66 30.67 4.38
N PHE A 151 -16.52 29.80 4.90
CA PHE A 151 -16.16 28.98 6.05
C PHE A 151 -15.16 27.91 5.65
N ASN A 152 -13.96 27.99 6.25
CA ASN A 152 -12.88 27.03 6.04
C ASN A 152 -12.97 25.96 7.13
N ASP A 153 -13.17 24.69 6.73
CA ASP A 153 -13.27 23.50 7.58
C ASP A 153 -12.04 22.57 7.46
N ASP A 154 -10.93 23.11 6.97
CA ASP A 154 -9.69 22.38 6.76
C ASP A 154 -9.01 21.89 8.06
N PHE A 155 -9.46 22.38 9.22
CA PHE A 155 -8.96 22.01 10.53
C PHE A 155 -9.96 21.16 11.30
N PRO A 156 -9.55 20.00 11.87
CA PRO A 156 -10.48 19.13 12.59
C PRO A 156 -11.16 19.85 13.74
N GLN A 157 -12.50 19.86 13.73
CA GLN A 157 -13.32 20.48 14.76
C GLN A 157 -13.11 22.00 14.97
N VAL A 158 -12.44 22.67 14.02
CA VAL A 158 -12.29 24.13 13.99
C VAL A 158 -12.79 24.67 12.67
N LEU A 159 -13.77 25.59 12.73
CA LEU A 159 -14.29 26.27 11.58
C LEU A 159 -13.77 27.72 11.60
N ILE A 160 -13.17 28.17 10.51
CA ILE A 160 -12.58 29.49 10.40
C ILE A 160 -13.25 30.24 9.25
N TYR A 161 -13.72 31.44 9.53
CA TYR A 161 -14.20 32.39 8.54
C TYR A 161 -13.29 33.62 8.55
N VAL A 162 -12.92 34.10 7.39
CA VAL A 162 -12.10 35.28 7.18
C VAL A 162 -12.83 36.23 6.24
N ASP A 163 -12.97 37.48 6.60
CA ASP A 163 -13.62 38.50 5.79
C ASP A 163 -12.68 38.97 4.66
N GLU A 164 -11.46 39.37 4.99
CA GLU A 164 -10.45 39.84 4.03
C GLU A 164 -9.05 39.33 4.36
N LEU A 165 -8.30 38.91 3.33
CA LEU A 165 -6.89 38.53 3.42
C LEU A 165 -6.03 39.67 2.86
N VAL A 166 -5.16 40.21 3.69
CA VAL A 166 -4.25 41.29 3.27
C VAL A 166 -2.98 40.68 2.64
N PRO A 167 -2.64 41.00 1.37
CA PRO A 167 -1.41 40.54 0.75
C PRO A 167 -0.15 40.90 1.59
N PRO A 168 0.82 39.96 1.78
CA PRO A 168 1.06 38.72 1.07
C PRO A 168 0.27 37.48 1.57
N GLY A 169 -0.75 37.65 2.41
CA GLY A 169 -1.62 36.53 2.83
C GLY A 169 -1.34 35.99 4.24
N ASP A 170 -0.41 36.61 4.96
CA ASP A 170 -0.08 36.24 6.34
C ASP A 170 -0.96 36.96 7.38
N THR A 171 -1.69 38.00 6.95
CA THR A 171 -2.56 38.81 7.79
C THR A 171 -3.98 38.73 7.28
N SER A 172 -4.96 38.57 8.18
CA SER A 172 -6.39 38.54 7.85
C SER A 172 -7.16 39.51 8.72
N GLN A 173 -8.21 40.08 8.17
CA GLN A 173 -9.15 40.99 8.87
C GLN A 173 -10.51 40.32 8.99
N GLY A 174 -11.25 40.65 10.07
CA GLY A 174 -12.59 40.12 10.30
C GLY A 174 -12.60 38.58 10.46
N VAL A 175 -11.95 38.05 11.51
CA VAL A 175 -11.86 36.62 11.69
C VAL A 175 -12.86 36.12 12.71
N LEU A 176 -13.61 35.08 12.32
CA LEU A 176 -14.47 34.29 13.19
C LEU A 176 -13.96 32.85 13.26
N ILE A 177 -13.74 32.34 14.46
CA ILE A 177 -13.30 30.96 14.69
C ILE A 177 -14.30 30.28 15.61
N VAL A 178 -14.79 29.09 15.19
CA VAL A 178 -15.59 28.20 16.02
C VAL A 178 -14.74 26.98 16.38
N ASP A 179 -14.32 26.89 17.63
CA ASP A 179 -13.48 25.80 18.15
C ASP A 179 -14.35 24.78 18.92
N ARG A 180 -14.47 23.56 18.37
CA ARG A 180 -15.23 22.43 18.91
C ARG A 180 -14.35 21.30 19.42
N ARG A 181 -13.05 21.51 19.57
CA ARG A 181 -12.09 20.50 20.01
C ARG A 181 -12.38 19.97 21.42
N ASN A 182 -13.04 20.80 22.24
CA ASN A 182 -13.50 20.37 23.56
C ASN A 182 -14.98 19.93 23.47
N PRO A 183 -15.29 18.62 23.72
CA PRO A 183 -16.68 18.13 23.62
C PRO A 183 -17.66 18.78 24.61
N ALA A 184 -17.16 19.29 25.74
CA ALA A 184 -17.98 19.91 26.80
C ALA A 184 -18.25 21.40 26.55
N ARG A 185 -17.45 22.07 25.72
CA ARG A 185 -17.48 23.52 25.51
C ARG A 185 -17.34 23.84 24.02
N GLU A 186 -18.15 24.77 23.54
CA GLU A 186 -18.00 25.36 22.22
C GLU A 186 -17.50 26.79 22.38
N ASN A 187 -16.37 27.07 21.74
CA ASN A 187 -15.73 28.37 21.83
C ASN A 187 -15.88 29.11 20.51
N ILE A 188 -16.42 30.34 20.56
CA ILE A 188 -16.54 31.22 19.40
C ILE A 188 -15.63 32.42 19.63
N ILE A 189 -14.70 32.64 18.74
CA ILE A 189 -13.68 33.71 18.86
C ILE A 189 -13.88 34.67 17.69
N PHE A 190 -14.04 35.93 18.00
CA PHE A 190 -14.05 37.02 17.03
C PHE A 190 -12.78 37.85 17.20
N SER A 191 -12.11 38.18 16.11
CA SER A 191 -10.93 39.02 16.11
C SER A 191 -10.97 40.01 14.95
N LYS A 192 -10.52 41.25 15.19
CA LYS A 192 -10.42 42.22 14.11
C LYS A 192 -9.27 41.88 13.15
N VAL A 193 -8.16 41.40 13.68
CA VAL A 193 -6.97 41.05 12.89
C VAL A 193 -6.42 39.72 13.38
N ALA A 194 -6.02 38.86 12.45
CA ALA A 194 -5.27 37.67 12.75
C ALA A 194 -3.98 37.62 11.92
N LEU A 195 -2.88 37.29 12.58
CA LEU A 195 -1.61 37.02 11.94
C LEU A 195 -1.35 35.51 11.94
N ILE A 196 -1.08 34.97 10.77
CA ILE A 196 -0.79 33.55 10.57
C ILE A 196 0.73 33.39 10.73
N VAL A 197 1.16 32.81 11.85
CA VAL A 197 2.58 32.51 12.12
C VAL A 197 2.79 31.00 12.01
N SER A 198 3.50 30.60 10.98
CA SER A 198 3.91 29.21 10.83
C SER A 198 5.18 28.96 11.64
N ASP A 199 5.12 28.21 12.74
CA ASP A 199 6.30 27.81 13.48
C ASP A 199 6.93 26.58 12.83
N GLU A 200 8.14 26.74 12.29
CA GLU A 200 8.89 25.67 11.63
C GLU A 200 9.34 24.57 12.59
N GLU A 201 9.49 24.86 13.88
CA GLU A 201 9.97 23.89 14.86
C GLU A 201 8.87 23.04 15.47
N SER A 202 7.69 23.58 15.70
CA SER A 202 6.58 22.90 16.40
C SER A 202 5.56 22.25 15.49
N ASN A 203 5.59 22.51 14.17
CA ASN A 203 4.63 21.99 13.20
C ASN A 203 3.18 22.39 13.47
N THR A 204 2.99 23.53 14.13
CA THR A 204 1.71 24.14 14.41
C THR A 204 1.59 25.43 13.62
N ILE A 205 0.35 25.79 13.31
CA ILE A 205 0.02 27.14 12.86
C ILE A 205 -0.44 27.88 14.09
N ASP A 206 0.32 28.90 14.43
CA ASP A 206 -0.07 29.79 15.48
C ASP A 206 -0.83 30.96 14.84
N LEU A 207 -2.15 31.01 15.08
CA LEU A 207 -2.96 32.19 14.77
C LEU A 207 -2.87 33.16 15.93
N LYS A 208 -2.16 34.27 15.71
CA LYS A 208 -2.13 35.39 16.65
C LYS A 208 -3.30 36.31 16.35
N LEU A 209 -4.29 36.29 17.23
CA LEU A 209 -5.51 37.08 17.12
C LEU A 209 -5.34 38.37 17.91
N PHE A 210 -5.72 39.50 17.30
CA PHE A 210 -5.61 40.80 17.92
C PHE A 210 -6.98 41.48 18.02
N ASP A 211 -7.19 42.15 19.14
CA ASP A 211 -8.38 42.99 19.41
C ASP A 211 -9.69 42.25 19.20
N GLY A 212 -9.95 41.28 20.09
CA GLY A 212 -11.08 40.37 19.91
C GLY A 212 -11.88 40.05 21.17
N ALA A 213 -12.86 39.19 20.99
CA ALA A 213 -13.69 38.66 22.05
C ALA A 213 -13.86 37.15 21.92
N PHE A 214 -13.82 36.49 23.07
CA PHE A 214 -13.98 35.07 23.23
C PHE A 214 -15.34 34.81 23.88
N TYR A 215 -16.16 33.98 23.25
CA TYR A 215 -17.44 33.54 23.74
C TYR A 215 -17.39 32.05 24.04
N GLU A 216 -17.56 31.70 25.30
CA GLU A 216 -17.59 30.30 25.75
C GLU A 216 -19.01 29.87 26.05
N ARG A 217 -19.45 28.77 25.43
CA ARG A 217 -20.73 28.15 25.68
C ARG A 217 -20.54 26.77 26.29
N GLU A 218 -20.97 26.57 27.51
CA GLU A 218 -21.01 25.25 28.15
C GLU A 218 -22.26 24.48 27.70
N LYS A 219 -22.09 23.26 27.16
CA LYS A 219 -23.25 22.50 26.60
C LYS A 219 -24.25 22.06 27.68
N GLN A 220 -23.81 21.95 28.94
CA GLN A 220 -24.66 21.49 30.05
C GLN A 220 -25.31 22.61 30.85
N ARG A 221 -24.93 23.85 30.66
CA ARG A 221 -25.52 25.02 31.33
C ARG A 221 -25.74 26.14 30.31
N PRO A 222 -26.90 26.82 30.32
CA PRO A 222 -27.14 27.93 29.40
C PRO A 222 -26.43 29.23 29.86
N SER A 223 -25.13 29.11 30.22
CA SER A 223 -24.31 30.25 30.59
C SER A 223 -23.40 30.62 29.43
N PHE A 224 -23.41 31.88 29.05
CA PHE A 224 -22.47 32.47 28.11
C PHE A 224 -21.49 33.32 28.88
N SER A 225 -20.21 33.05 28.70
CA SER A 225 -19.13 33.89 29.22
C SER A 225 -18.49 34.64 28.03
N GLN A 226 -18.38 35.95 28.17
CA GLN A 226 -17.66 36.77 27.21
C GLN A 226 -16.40 37.34 27.84
N THR A 227 -15.26 37.07 27.23
CA THR A 227 -13.96 37.63 27.64
C THR A 227 -13.37 38.41 26.47
N ARG A 228 -12.97 39.66 26.68
CA ARG A 228 -12.23 40.43 25.70
C ARG A 228 -10.73 40.25 25.87
N PHE A 229 -10.02 40.21 24.75
CA PHE A 229 -8.55 40.09 24.73
C PHE A 229 -7.92 41.09 23.78
N ASN A 230 -6.72 41.56 24.10
CA ASN A 230 -5.92 42.34 23.18
C ASN A 230 -5.11 41.46 22.26
N THR A 231 -4.62 40.31 22.77
CA THR A 231 -3.89 39.30 22.00
C THR A 231 -4.29 37.91 22.50
N TYR A 232 -4.51 36.99 21.58
CA TYR A 232 -4.78 35.60 21.88
C TYR A 232 -4.08 34.69 20.87
N ASP A 233 -3.29 33.73 21.35
CA ASP A 233 -2.58 32.78 20.51
C ASP A 233 -3.37 31.47 20.44
N LEU A 234 -3.89 31.16 19.25
CA LEU A 234 -4.61 29.93 18.97
C LEU A 234 -3.70 28.97 18.17
N LYS A 235 -3.35 27.84 18.77
CA LYS A 235 -2.61 26.79 18.07
C LYS A 235 -3.56 25.88 17.32
N LEU A 236 -3.36 25.78 16.03
CA LEU A 236 -4.08 24.89 15.13
C LEU A 236 -3.17 23.70 14.80
N GLU A 237 -3.69 22.50 15.09
CA GLU A 237 -3.06 21.25 14.64
C GLU A 237 -3.76 20.80 13.38
N PHE A 238 -3.01 20.42 12.35
CA PHE A 238 -3.59 19.80 11.17
C PHE A 238 -4.20 18.44 11.49
N ASP A 239 -5.21 18.03 10.71
CA ASP A 239 -5.77 16.67 10.75
C ASP A 239 -4.65 15.62 10.72
N GLU A 240 -4.84 14.48 11.42
CA GLU A 240 -3.87 13.37 11.47
C GLU A 240 -3.49 12.88 10.06
N ALA A 241 -4.36 13.03 9.06
CA ALA A 241 -4.07 12.76 7.66
C ALA A 241 -3.04 13.73 7.07
N PHE A 242 -2.95 14.96 7.60
CA PHE A 242 -2.01 16.02 7.25
C PHE A 242 -1.11 16.42 8.42
N SER A 243 -1.25 15.81 9.59
CA SER A 243 -0.28 15.94 10.68
C SER A 243 1.03 15.28 10.23
N PRO A 244 1.82 15.99 9.40
CA PRO A 244 3.03 15.43 8.95
C PRO A 244 4.07 15.82 9.97
N ILE A 245 4.54 14.92 10.69
CA ILE A 245 5.86 15.11 11.24
C ILE A 245 5.88 16.01 12.50
N ARG A 246 5.55 15.43 13.59
CA ARG A 246 6.38 15.71 14.75
C ARG A 246 7.83 15.50 14.28
N LYS A 247 8.55 16.60 14.07
CA LYS A 247 9.92 16.67 13.52
C LYS A 247 10.92 15.74 14.25
N LYS A 248 10.50 15.15 15.36
CA LYS A 248 11.37 14.37 16.27
C LYS A 248 11.40 12.87 16.04
N GLN A 249 10.42 12.24 15.35
CA GLN A 249 10.48 10.78 15.21
C GLN A 249 10.03 10.33 13.81
N ARG A 250 11.01 9.82 13.03
CA ARG A 250 10.73 9.10 11.79
C ARG A 250 9.95 7.84 12.14
N GLY A 251 8.83 7.60 11.46
CA GLY A 251 8.10 6.36 11.59
C GLY A 251 8.94 5.16 11.11
N PRO A 252 8.65 3.93 11.55
CA PRO A 252 9.40 2.74 11.14
C PRO A 252 9.53 2.59 9.63
N LYS A 253 8.49 2.98 8.86
CA LYS A 253 8.46 2.92 7.39
C LYS A 253 9.44 3.87 6.68
N GLU A 254 9.91 4.91 7.37
CA GLU A 254 10.82 5.95 6.86
C GLU A 254 12.27 5.70 7.31
N MET A 255 12.50 4.70 8.17
CA MET A 255 13.81 4.39 8.72
C MET A 255 14.59 3.47 7.78
N SER A 256 15.88 3.77 7.57
CA SER A 256 16.81 2.80 6.98
C SER A 256 17.00 1.61 7.91
N LEU A 257 17.47 0.46 7.38
CA LEU A 257 17.71 -0.75 8.19
C LEU A 257 18.58 -0.47 9.42
N ARG A 258 19.66 0.32 9.27
CA ARG A 258 20.54 0.69 10.38
C ARG A 258 19.82 1.47 11.48
N ARG A 259 18.96 2.41 11.09
CA ARG A 259 18.17 3.22 12.05
C ARG A 259 17.09 2.38 12.71
N LEU A 260 16.46 1.51 11.94
CA LEU A 260 15.44 0.58 12.44
C LEU A 260 16.04 -0.35 13.52
N GLY A 261 17.22 -0.94 13.27
CA GLY A 261 17.93 -1.75 14.26
C GLY A 261 18.30 -0.97 15.53
N LYS A 262 18.81 0.27 15.38
CA LYS A 262 19.10 1.15 16.53
C LYS A 262 17.83 1.50 17.33
N SER A 263 16.70 1.73 16.64
CA SER A 263 15.42 2.03 17.31
C SER A 263 14.92 0.83 18.12
N ILE A 264 15.06 -0.38 17.56
CA ILE A 264 14.71 -1.63 18.25
C ILE A 264 15.56 -1.76 19.54
N GLN A 265 16.88 -1.70 19.43
CA GLN A 265 17.79 -1.81 20.59
C GLN A 265 17.52 -0.75 21.67
N LEU A 266 17.26 0.52 21.25
CA LEU A 266 16.95 1.60 22.17
C LEU A 266 15.63 1.40 22.92
N LYS A 267 14.60 0.85 22.26
CA LYS A 267 13.32 0.55 22.91
C LYS A 267 13.46 -0.62 23.86
N GLU A 268 14.15 -1.69 23.46
CA GLU A 268 14.43 -2.85 24.30
C GLU A 268 15.23 -2.46 25.54
N SER A 269 16.26 -1.61 25.43
CA SER A 269 17.04 -1.13 26.58
C SER A 269 16.21 -0.28 27.56
N LYS A 270 15.09 0.28 27.10
CA LYS A 270 14.14 1.04 27.92
C LYS A 270 12.98 0.18 28.43
N GLY A 271 13.00 -1.14 28.22
CA GLY A 271 11.90 -2.05 28.59
C GLY A 271 10.63 -1.86 27.76
N LEU A 272 10.70 -1.13 26.63
CA LEU A 272 9.57 -0.90 25.73
C LEU A 272 9.56 -1.96 24.62
N ARG A 273 8.38 -2.41 24.21
CA ARG A 273 8.24 -3.36 23.09
C ARG A 273 8.39 -2.65 21.74
N PRO A 274 9.35 -3.01 20.88
CA PRO A 274 9.54 -2.40 19.56
C PRO A 274 8.65 -3.06 18.49
N THR A 275 7.37 -3.34 18.79
CA THR A 275 6.46 -4.13 17.95
C THR A 275 6.34 -3.55 16.54
N ALA A 276 6.17 -2.24 16.41
CA ALA A 276 6.03 -1.58 15.10
C ALA A 276 7.31 -1.66 14.25
N GLU A 277 8.48 -1.52 14.89
CA GLU A 277 9.79 -1.64 14.23
C GLU A 277 10.07 -3.08 13.79
N LEU A 278 9.72 -4.06 14.62
CA LEU A 278 9.88 -5.48 14.29
C LEU A 278 8.95 -5.89 13.15
N ILE A 279 7.70 -5.43 13.14
CA ILE A 279 6.76 -5.65 12.04
C ILE A 279 7.35 -5.10 10.75
N GLU A 280 7.81 -3.86 10.75
CA GLU A 280 8.41 -3.24 9.57
C GLU A 280 9.64 -3.99 9.08
N LEU A 281 10.52 -4.44 10.00
CA LEU A 281 11.73 -5.21 9.67
C LEU A 281 11.36 -6.52 8.97
N HIS A 282 10.51 -7.33 9.61
CA HIS A 282 10.11 -8.63 9.06
C HIS A 282 9.30 -8.49 7.77
N GLN A 283 8.47 -7.44 7.65
CA GLN A 283 7.69 -7.15 6.45
C GLN A 283 8.61 -6.94 5.23
N ARG A 284 9.71 -6.17 5.36
CA ARG A 284 10.65 -5.91 4.26
C ARG A 284 11.27 -7.20 3.71
N PHE A 285 11.69 -8.08 4.59
CA PHE A 285 12.27 -9.36 4.18
C PHE A 285 11.23 -10.34 3.68
N SER A 286 10.05 -10.39 4.29
CA SER A 286 8.93 -11.23 3.86
C SER A 286 8.48 -10.89 2.43
N PHE A 287 8.33 -9.60 2.10
CA PHE A 287 8.02 -9.17 0.74
C PHE A 287 9.13 -9.48 -0.26
N ALA A 288 10.39 -9.34 0.14
CA ALA A 288 11.52 -9.70 -0.72
C ALA A 288 11.55 -11.21 -1.03
N PHE A 289 11.06 -12.05 -0.12
CA PHE A 289 11.00 -13.50 -0.29
C PHE A 289 9.77 -13.97 -1.08
N ALA A 290 8.71 -13.16 -1.13
CA ALA A 290 7.46 -13.47 -1.80
C ALA A 290 7.61 -13.87 -3.28
N PRO A 291 8.45 -13.21 -4.12
CA PRO A 291 8.67 -13.63 -5.51
C PRO A 291 9.13 -15.07 -5.65
N LEU A 292 10.00 -15.55 -4.76
CA LEU A 292 10.50 -16.93 -4.78
C LEU A 292 9.38 -17.94 -4.50
N VAL A 293 8.60 -17.68 -3.48
CA VAL A 293 7.51 -18.57 -3.05
C VAL A 293 6.38 -18.61 -4.07
N LEU A 294 5.95 -17.44 -4.54
CA LEU A 294 4.88 -17.31 -5.51
C LEU A 294 5.28 -17.84 -6.88
N SER A 295 6.55 -17.71 -7.29
CA SER A 295 7.04 -18.29 -8.55
C SER A 295 7.02 -19.81 -8.52
N LEU A 296 7.41 -20.42 -7.40
CA LEU A 296 7.32 -21.87 -7.22
C LEU A 296 5.89 -22.35 -7.29
N LEU A 297 4.96 -21.65 -6.64
CA LEU A 297 3.53 -21.95 -6.72
C LEU A 297 3.00 -21.84 -8.16
N GLY A 298 3.26 -20.72 -8.84
CA GLY A 298 2.81 -20.49 -10.21
C GLY A 298 3.33 -21.54 -11.19
N ALA A 299 4.62 -21.84 -11.13
CA ALA A 299 5.22 -22.89 -11.96
C ALA A 299 4.58 -24.27 -11.68
N SER A 300 4.37 -24.60 -10.41
CA SER A 300 3.80 -25.87 -10.00
C SER A 300 2.36 -26.04 -10.47
N LEU A 301 1.54 -24.99 -10.43
CA LEU A 301 0.16 -25.02 -10.89
C LEU A 301 0.03 -25.34 -12.39
N VAL A 302 0.99 -24.86 -13.20
CA VAL A 302 0.97 -25.10 -14.66
C VAL A 302 1.60 -26.43 -15.04
N MET A 303 2.61 -26.90 -14.31
CA MET A 303 3.35 -28.14 -14.62
C MET A 303 2.54 -29.42 -14.31
N VAL A 304 1.49 -29.32 -13.49
CA VAL A 304 0.58 -30.44 -13.23
C VAL A 304 -0.20 -30.77 -14.51
N PRO A 305 -0.25 -32.05 -14.94
CA PRO A 305 -0.96 -32.43 -16.16
C PRO A 305 -2.43 -32.08 -16.10
N THR A 306 -2.94 -31.41 -17.14
CA THR A 306 -4.36 -31.05 -17.29
C THR A 306 -4.98 -31.80 -18.47
N ARG A 307 -6.20 -32.32 -18.30
CA ARG A 307 -6.86 -33.15 -19.30
C ARG A 307 -7.69 -32.36 -20.33
N SER A 308 -8.00 -31.09 -20.09
CA SER A 308 -8.89 -30.32 -20.97
C SER A 308 -8.50 -28.81 -21.08
N ARG A 309 -9.01 -28.15 -22.16
CA ARG A 309 -8.90 -26.71 -22.32
C ARG A 309 -9.59 -25.92 -21.19
N ALA A 310 -10.72 -26.43 -20.68
CA ALA A 310 -11.44 -25.83 -19.55
C ALA A 310 -10.59 -25.81 -18.26
N SER A 311 -9.72 -26.79 -18.07
CA SER A 311 -8.79 -26.86 -16.96
C SER A 311 -7.80 -25.70 -16.90
N ARG A 312 -7.50 -25.07 -18.02
CA ARG A 312 -6.60 -23.90 -18.10
C ARG A 312 -7.23 -22.64 -17.50
N SER A 313 -8.52 -22.41 -17.75
CA SER A 313 -9.28 -21.30 -17.16
C SER A 313 -9.41 -21.47 -15.64
N TRP A 314 -9.60 -22.71 -15.17
CA TRP A 314 -9.60 -23.04 -13.75
C TRP A 314 -8.22 -22.84 -13.09
N GLY A 315 -7.14 -23.13 -13.81
CA GLY A 315 -5.78 -22.86 -13.34
C GLY A 315 -5.55 -21.36 -13.10
N PHE A 316 -6.07 -20.50 -13.98
CA PHE A 316 -6.01 -19.05 -13.80
C PHE A 316 -6.79 -18.59 -12.56
N ALA A 317 -8.03 -19.10 -12.40
CA ALA A 317 -8.82 -18.81 -11.22
C ALA A 317 -8.13 -19.26 -9.92
N LEU A 318 -7.49 -20.43 -9.92
CA LEU A 318 -6.69 -20.91 -8.80
C LEU A 318 -5.47 -20.02 -8.53
N CYS A 319 -4.79 -19.54 -9.57
CA CYS A 319 -3.68 -18.60 -9.44
C CYS A 319 -4.12 -17.30 -8.72
N LEU A 320 -5.24 -16.71 -9.15
CA LEU A 320 -5.81 -15.52 -8.50
C LEU A 320 -6.28 -15.83 -7.07
N THR A 321 -6.89 -16.98 -6.84
CA THR A 321 -7.32 -17.41 -5.49
C THR A 321 -6.12 -17.50 -4.54
N TRP A 322 -5.02 -18.13 -4.97
CA TRP A 322 -3.81 -18.21 -4.15
C TRP A 322 -3.16 -16.86 -3.90
N LEU A 323 -3.26 -15.94 -4.85
CA LEU A 323 -2.82 -14.56 -4.68
C LEU A 323 -3.65 -13.87 -3.59
N LEU A 324 -4.99 -13.99 -3.63
CA LEU A 324 -5.86 -13.45 -2.59
C LEU A 324 -5.59 -14.09 -1.22
N VAL A 325 -5.39 -15.41 -1.17
CA VAL A 325 -5.03 -16.13 0.07
C VAL A 325 -3.70 -15.60 0.63
N TYR A 326 -2.67 -15.43 -0.21
CA TYR A 326 -1.36 -14.92 0.21
C TYR A 326 -1.48 -13.55 0.86
N TYR A 327 -2.13 -12.58 0.18
CA TYR A 327 -2.27 -11.21 0.70
C TYR A 327 -3.27 -11.11 1.85
N GLY A 328 -4.29 -11.97 1.86
CA GLY A 328 -5.21 -12.12 3.00
C GLY A 328 -4.48 -12.61 4.26
N LEU A 329 -3.66 -13.66 4.13
CA LEU A 329 -2.81 -14.14 5.23
C LEU A 329 -1.80 -13.09 5.69
N LEU A 330 -1.20 -12.32 4.76
CA LEU A 330 -0.27 -11.26 5.08
C LEU A 330 -0.94 -10.12 5.87
N SER A 331 -2.13 -9.71 5.45
CA SER A 331 -2.92 -8.66 6.12
C SER A 331 -3.38 -9.12 7.49
N MET A 332 -3.86 -10.36 7.59
CA MET A 332 -4.25 -10.96 8.87
C MET A 332 -3.05 -11.11 9.81
N GLY A 333 -1.92 -11.62 9.31
CA GLY A 333 -0.67 -11.74 10.07
C GLY A 333 -0.22 -10.39 10.61
N LYS A 334 -0.24 -9.35 9.77
CA LYS A 334 0.10 -8.00 10.17
C LYS A 334 -0.81 -7.48 11.29
N ALA A 335 -2.14 -7.65 11.16
CA ALA A 335 -3.10 -7.23 12.17
C ALA A 335 -2.93 -7.99 13.51
N LEU A 336 -2.61 -9.30 13.46
CA LEU A 336 -2.33 -10.10 14.66
C LEU A 336 -1.00 -9.71 15.31
N GLY A 337 0.01 -9.35 14.51
CA GLY A 337 1.28 -8.83 15.00
C GLY A 337 1.14 -7.45 15.64
N GLU A 338 0.37 -6.55 15.06
CA GLU A 338 0.08 -5.21 15.62
C GLU A 338 -0.69 -5.29 16.95
N ARG A 339 -1.56 -6.30 17.11
CA ARG A 339 -2.28 -6.58 18.37
C ARG A 339 -1.47 -7.40 19.38
N GLU A 340 -0.21 -7.71 19.08
CA GLU A 340 0.68 -8.53 19.91
C GLU A 340 0.17 -9.94 20.22
N VAL A 341 -0.80 -10.47 19.43
CA VAL A 341 -1.32 -11.83 19.55
C VAL A 341 -0.28 -12.85 19.07
N LEU A 342 0.46 -12.50 18.00
CA LEU A 342 1.54 -13.33 17.44
C LEU A 342 2.85 -12.54 17.41
N PRO A 343 4.00 -13.21 17.63
CA PRO A 343 5.30 -12.58 17.40
C PRO A 343 5.41 -12.06 15.95
N PRO A 344 5.91 -10.82 15.74
CA PRO A 344 5.98 -10.22 14.40
C PRO A 344 6.70 -11.09 13.36
N ALA A 345 7.72 -11.83 13.77
CA ALA A 345 8.42 -12.78 12.91
C ALA A 345 7.47 -13.87 12.38
N VAL A 346 6.74 -14.56 13.26
CA VAL A 346 5.82 -15.63 12.86
C VAL A 346 4.69 -15.06 12.01
N ALA A 347 4.09 -13.97 12.45
CA ALA A 347 2.95 -13.33 11.82
C ALA A 347 3.20 -12.95 10.35
N LEU A 348 4.37 -12.41 10.03
CA LEU A 348 4.71 -11.92 8.70
C LEU A 348 5.35 -12.97 7.79
N TRP A 349 5.93 -14.04 8.34
CA TRP A 349 6.48 -15.13 7.54
C TRP A 349 5.49 -16.26 7.27
N LEU A 350 4.39 -16.33 8.02
CA LEU A 350 3.33 -17.34 7.87
C LEU A 350 2.81 -17.47 6.42
N PRO A 351 2.51 -16.38 5.66
CA PRO A 351 2.09 -16.50 4.26
C PRO A 351 3.13 -17.19 3.39
N ASN A 352 4.42 -16.83 3.55
CA ASN A 352 5.51 -17.44 2.79
C ASN A 352 5.67 -18.93 3.12
N ILE A 353 5.53 -19.30 4.39
CA ILE A 353 5.63 -20.70 4.83
C ILE A 353 4.45 -21.50 4.27
N VAL A 354 3.22 -21.03 4.43
CA VAL A 354 2.02 -21.76 3.97
C VAL A 354 2.04 -21.94 2.47
N VAL A 355 2.22 -20.85 1.71
CA VAL A 355 2.21 -20.90 0.25
C VAL A 355 3.43 -21.64 -0.30
N GLY A 356 4.59 -21.50 0.35
CA GLY A 356 5.80 -22.26 0.01
C GLY A 356 5.63 -23.76 0.17
N LEU A 357 5.06 -24.21 1.30
CA LEU A 357 4.77 -25.63 1.52
C LEU A 357 3.78 -26.19 0.50
N VAL A 358 2.75 -25.41 0.16
CA VAL A 358 1.80 -25.80 -0.90
C VAL A 358 2.52 -25.87 -2.25
N GLY A 359 3.33 -24.87 -2.60
CA GLY A 359 4.12 -24.86 -3.83
C GLY A 359 5.04 -26.06 -3.94
N ILE A 360 5.77 -26.40 -2.86
CA ILE A 360 6.64 -27.60 -2.82
C ILE A 360 5.82 -28.87 -3.03
N ARG A 361 4.70 -29.03 -2.33
CA ARG A 361 3.84 -30.22 -2.47
C ARG A 361 3.26 -30.36 -3.89
N LEU A 362 2.84 -29.25 -4.49
CA LEU A 362 2.36 -29.24 -5.87
C LEU A 362 3.48 -29.59 -6.86
N PHE A 363 4.70 -29.06 -6.64
CA PHE A 363 5.85 -29.39 -7.46
C PHE A 363 6.24 -30.86 -7.37
N GLN A 364 6.21 -31.45 -6.17
CA GLN A 364 6.44 -32.89 -5.98
C GLN A 364 5.41 -33.75 -6.73
N LYS A 365 4.13 -33.31 -6.78
CA LYS A 365 3.10 -33.99 -7.58
C LYS A 365 3.35 -33.81 -9.08
N ALA A 366 3.79 -32.64 -9.53
CA ALA A 366 4.17 -32.41 -10.93
C ALA A 366 5.34 -33.31 -11.36
N LEU A 367 6.30 -33.57 -10.46
CA LEU A 367 7.40 -34.51 -10.70
C LEU A 367 6.92 -35.98 -10.83
N LYS A 368 5.90 -36.37 -10.04
CA LYS A 368 5.33 -37.72 -10.05
C LYS A 368 4.20 -37.91 -11.08
N GLU A 369 3.93 -36.87 -11.90
CA GLU A 369 2.85 -36.84 -12.90
C GLU A 369 1.45 -37.21 -12.34
N SER A 370 1.27 -37.04 -11.03
CA SER A 370 0.00 -37.37 -10.38
C SER A 370 -0.97 -36.19 -10.44
N PRO A 371 -2.26 -36.42 -10.80
CA PRO A 371 -3.25 -35.38 -10.89
C PRO A 371 -3.55 -34.74 -9.52
N PHE A 372 -3.86 -33.45 -9.53
CA PHE A 372 -4.23 -32.73 -8.30
C PHE A 372 -5.71 -32.98 -7.98
N LEU A 373 -6.01 -33.46 -6.77
CA LEU A 373 -7.38 -33.88 -6.36
C LEU A 373 -8.43 -32.74 -6.49
N ILE A 374 -8.05 -31.48 -6.23
CA ILE A 374 -8.95 -30.33 -6.38
C ILE A 374 -9.19 -30.06 -7.87
N GLN A 375 -8.15 -30.14 -8.68
CA GLN A 375 -8.22 -29.89 -10.12
C GLN A 375 -9.03 -30.99 -10.82
N SER A 376 -8.88 -32.26 -10.44
CA SER A 376 -9.72 -33.36 -10.96
C SER A 376 -11.19 -33.20 -10.58
N LYS A 377 -11.48 -32.79 -9.32
CA LYS A 377 -12.87 -32.52 -8.91
C LYS A 377 -13.48 -31.31 -9.61
N LEU A 378 -12.69 -30.24 -9.86
CA LEU A 378 -13.15 -29.10 -10.63
C LEU A 378 -13.35 -29.43 -12.11
N GLU A 379 -12.51 -30.30 -12.69
CA GLU A 379 -12.69 -30.85 -14.04
C GLU A 379 -13.97 -31.67 -14.14
N ASP A 380 -14.20 -32.56 -13.19
CA ASP A 380 -15.43 -33.39 -13.13
C ASP A 380 -16.68 -32.50 -13.00
N PHE A 381 -16.61 -31.46 -12.18
CA PHE A 381 -17.69 -30.49 -12.02
C PHE A 381 -17.92 -29.66 -13.29
N SER A 382 -16.88 -29.23 -13.99
CA SER A 382 -16.99 -28.49 -15.25
C SER A 382 -17.55 -29.34 -16.38
N LEU A 383 -17.17 -30.62 -16.45
CA LEU A 383 -17.73 -31.61 -17.40
C LEU A 383 -19.18 -31.90 -17.09
N TYR A 384 -19.55 -31.99 -15.83
CA TYR A 384 -20.97 -32.14 -15.42
C TYR A 384 -21.81 -30.93 -15.83
N LEU A 385 -21.31 -29.69 -15.58
CA LEU A 385 -22.00 -28.45 -16.01
C LEU A 385 -22.15 -28.36 -17.54
N ASN A 386 -21.07 -28.65 -18.28
CA ASN A 386 -21.13 -28.64 -19.75
C ASN A 386 -22.11 -29.69 -20.32
N ARG A 387 -22.17 -30.89 -19.75
CA ARG A 387 -23.17 -31.91 -20.13
C ARG A 387 -24.57 -31.42 -19.83
N LYS A 388 -24.80 -30.81 -18.70
CA LYS A 388 -26.12 -30.29 -18.31
C LYS A 388 -26.55 -29.11 -19.19
N LEU A 389 -25.64 -28.19 -19.52
CA LEU A 389 -25.90 -27.08 -20.44
C LEU A 389 -26.15 -27.59 -21.88
N ALA A 390 -25.38 -28.57 -22.36
CA ALA A 390 -25.58 -29.15 -23.68
C ALA A 390 -26.95 -29.86 -23.79
N HIS A 391 -27.42 -30.47 -22.71
CA HIS A 391 -28.75 -31.10 -22.66
C HIS A 391 -29.90 -30.06 -22.69
N TYR A 392 -29.68 -28.89 -22.06
CA TYR A 392 -30.64 -27.77 -22.13
C TYR A 392 -30.67 -27.08 -23.50
N MET A 393 -29.53 -27.02 -24.21
CA MET A 393 -29.45 -26.40 -25.55
C MET A 393 -29.88 -27.34 -26.71
N GLN A 394 -30.06 -28.63 -26.47
CA GLN A 394 -30.57 -29.63 -27.46
C GLN A 394 -32.05 -29.98 -27.25
N GLY A 395 -32.69 -29.36 -26.26
CA GLY A 395 -34.08 -29.65 -25.88
C GLY A 395 -35.10 -28.60 -26.32
N ASP A 396 -34.71 -27.63 -27.16
CA ASP A 396 -35.52 -26.74 -27.96
C ASP A 396 -35.26 -27.08 -29.45
#